data_651d75a1e3cbecdfee5df04e2777366a
#
_entry.id   651d75a1e3cbecdfee5df04e2777366a
#
_cell.length_a   1.000
_cell.length_b   1.000
_cell.length_c   1.000
_cell.angle_alpha   90.00
_cell.angle_beta   90.00
_cell.angle_gamma   90.00
#
_symmetry.space_group_name_H-M   'P 1'
#
loop_
_entity.id
_entity.type
_entity.pdbx_description
1 polymer ?
#
loop_
_entity_poly.entity_id
_entity_poly.type
_entity_poly.pdbx_seq_one_letter_code
_entity_poly.pdbx_strand_id
1 'polypeptide(L)'
;MLKAMGAEVIVCPTNVEAEDPRSYYAVARRLSEEIPNSFWCNQYDNLSNRQAHYESTGPEIWEQTDGKVTHLVVGVGTGGTVSGVAKYLKEKNPDIQIWGADTYGSVFKKYHETKIFDPKEIYPYITEGIGEDILPANVEFDLIDTFEKVTDKDAAIWSRRLAREEGLLLGYSAGSAMGALWQLRGKLKKEDVVVVIFHDHGSRYVGKIYNDDWMRERGFLDVELKIRDLISRKKDHRFISISAEESVRQAFNLMKSYDISQLPVMDGERVVGSITETQVLHFLLENPIQNSEKTVRDVMGKAFPSVNDDLPVSYLNRYINKEIPAVIVTDRSGTMHIVTQYDLIQNL
;
A
#
# COMPACT_ATOMS: atom_id res chain seq x y z
N MET A 1 11.30 22.31 -4.84
CA MET A 1 11.40 22.60 -6.29
C MET A 1 11.08 24.06 -6.60
N LEU A 2 9.87 24.59 -6.39
CA LEU A 2 9.49 25.97 -6.74
C LEU A 2 10.43 27.06 -6.17
N LYS A 3 10.78 26.97 -4.88
CA LYS A 3 11.75 27.88 -4.27
C LYS A 3 13.14 27.82 -4.92
N ALA A 4 13.56 26.64 -5.36
CA ALA A 4 14.86 26.48 -6.06
C ALA A 4 14.84 27.11 -7.47
N MET A 5 13.65 27.35 -8.02
CA MET A 5 13.46 28.07 -9.28
C MET A 5 13.26 29.58 -9.08
N GLY A 6 13.42 30.09 -7.86
CA GLY A 6 13.29 31.50 -7.52
C GLY A 6 11.86 31.95 -7.20
N ALA A 7 10.89 31.04 -7.12
CA ALA A 7 9.51 31.41 -6.78
C ALA A 7 9.37 31.67 -5.27
N GLU A 8 8.63 32.70 -4.91
CA GLU A 8 8.08 32.84 -3.57
C GLU A 8 6.91 31.86 -3.40
N VAL A 9 6.91 31.12 -2.29
CA VAL A 9 5.92 30.07 -2.04
C VAL A 9 5.16 30.38 -0.75
N ILE A 10 3.86 30.60 -0.89
CA ILE A 10 2.93 30.76 0.22
C ILE A 10 2.16 29.46 0.40
N VAL A 11 2.27 28.87 1.60
CA VAL A 11 1.57 27.62 1.94
C VAL A 11 0.27 27.98 2.66
N CYS A 12 -0.83 27.55 2.09
CA CYS A 12 -2.17 27.77 2.64
C CYS A 12 -2.69 26.45 3.27
N PRO A 13 -3.61 26.54 4.28
CA PRO A 13 -4.27 25.37 4.83
C PRO A 13 -5.19 24.72 3.78
N THR A 14 -5.29 23.40 3.81
CA THR A 14 -6.16 22.61 2.92
C THR A 14 -7.44 22.15 3.59
N ASN A 15 -7.57 22.32 4.91
CA ASN A 15 -8.73 21.93 5.72
C ASN A 15 -9.67 23.12 6.01
N VAL A 16 -9.82 23.99 5.05
CA VAL A 16 -10.70 25.19 5.12
C VAL A 16 -11.56 25.23 3.86
N GLU A 17 -12.73 25.86 3.95
CA GLU A 17 -13.63 26.05 2.82
C GLU A 17 -12.99 26.95 1.75
N ALA A 18 -13.45 26.84 0.51
CA ALA A 18 -12.88 27.58 -0.62
C ALA A 18 -12.97 29.11 -0.42
N GLU A 19 -14.05 29.60 0.22
CA GLU A 19 -14.31 31.00 0.54
C GLU A 19 -13.54 31.53 1.75
N ASP A 20 -12.92 30.62 2.55
CA ASP A 20 -12.09 31.05 3.70
C ASP A 20 -10.96 31.95 3.20
N PRO A 21 -10.73 33.15 3.81
CA PRO A 21 -9.68 34.06 3.37
C PRO A 21 -8.25 33.47 3.48
N ARG A 22 -8.08 32.37 4.18
CA ARG A 22 -6.82 31.62 4.28
C ARG A 22 -6.66 30.56 3.18
N SER A 23 -7.73 30.23 2.46
CA SER A 23 -7.68 29.25 1.36
C SER A 23 -6.74 29.72 0.26
N TYR A 24 -6.12 28.81 -0.46
CA TYR A 24 -5.23 29.18 -1.57
C TYR A 24 -5.99 29.89 -2.71
N TYR A 25 -7.28 29.62 -2.90
CA TYR A 25 -8.12 30.34 -3.83
C TYR A 25 -8.27 31.83 -3.45
N ALA A 26 -8.65 32.10 -2.20
CA ALA A 26 -8.83 33.47 -1.69
C ALA A 26 -7.49 34.22 -1.64
N VAL A 27 -6.41 33.55 -1.21
CA VAL A 27 -5.08 34.17 -1.16
C VAL A 27 -4.58 34.51 -2.56
N ALA A 28 -4.72 33.60 -3.54
CA ALA A 28 -4.29 33.85 -4.92
C ALA A 28 -5.06 35.05 -5.55
N ARG A 29 -6.38 35.13 -5.34
CA ARG A 29 -7.21 36.23 -5.80
C ARG A 29 -6.72 37.53 -5.19
N ARG A 30 -6.60 37.60 -3.86
CA ARG A 30 -6.14 38.81 -3.15
C ARG A 30 -4.76 39.26 -3.64
N LEU A 31 -3.80 38.35 -3.78
CA LEU A 31 -2.47 38.71 -4.27
C LEU A 31 -2.50 39.27 -5.69
N SER A 32 -3.39 38.81 -6.56
CA SER A 32 -3.54 39.34 -7.90
C SER A 32 -4.09 40.75 -7.93
N GLU A 33 -4.85 41.12 -6.89
CA GLU A 33 -5.39 42.49 -6.71
C GLU A 33 -4.36 43.43 -6.06
N GLU A 34 -3.54 42.92 -5.13
CA GLU A 34 -2.55 43.69 -4.35
C GLU A 34 -1.24 43.90 -5.11
N ILE A 35 -0.82 43.00 -5.98
CA ILE A 35 0.48 43.07 -6.68
C ILE A 35 0.30 43.70 -8.05
N PRO A 36 0.85 44.89 -8.29
CA PRO A 36 0.75 45.55 -9.61
C PRO A 36 1.40 44.70 -10.71
N ASN A 37 0.80 44.69 -11.89
CA ASN A 37 1.27 43.93 -13.06
C ASN A 37 1.38 42.40 -12.83
N SER A 38 0.65 41.87 -11.88
CA SER A 38 0.50 40.43 -11.69
C SER A 38 -0.55 39.84 -12.65
N PHE A 39 -0.46 38.54 -12.88
CA PHE A 39 -1.47 37.80 -13.63
C PHE A 39 -1.83 36.51 -12.85
N TRP A 40 -3.12 36.39 -12.51
CA TRP A 40 -3.63 35.17 -11.91
C TRP A 40 -4.14 34.22 -12.97
N CYS A 41 -3.48 33.06 -13.14
CA CYS A 41 -3.85 32.08 -14.14
C CYS A 41 -5.24 31.48 -13.91
N ASN A 42 -5.74 31.41 -12.66
CA ASN A 42 -7.04 30.87 -12.28
C ASN A 42 -7.38 29.57 -13.02
N GLN A 43 -6.61 28.54 -12.78
CA GLN A 43 -6.72 27.27 -13.51
C GLN A 43 -8.11 26.61 -13.45
N TYR A 44 -8.95 26.98 -12.49
CA TYR A 44 -10.30 26.43 -12.31
C TYR A 44 -11.32 27.03 -13.29
N ASP A 45 -11.24 28.35 -13.49
CA ASP A 45 -12.28 29.09 -14.23
C ASP A 45 -11.79 29.73 -15.51
N ASN A 46 -10.48 29.83 -15.71
CA ASN A 46 -9.92 30.34 -16.96
C ASN A 46 -10.08 29.30 -18.06
N LEU A 47 -10.96 29.57 -19.01
CA LEU A 47 -11.29 28.64 -20.10
C LEU A 47 -10.13 28.36 -21.06
N SER A 48 -9.05 29.13 -21.02
CA SER A 48 -7.80 28.82 -21.76
C SER A 48 -7.21 27.48 -21.32
N ASN A 49 -7.49 27.02 -20.10
CA ASN A 49 -7.07 25.71 -19.61
C ASN A 49 -7.63 24.58 -20.50
N ARG A 50 -8.97 24.53 -20.64
CA ARG A 50 -9.59 23.50 -21.50
C ARG A 50 -9.34 23.73 -22.99
N GLN A 51 -9.21 24.99 -23.42
CA GLN A 51 -8.91 25.33 -24.82
C GLN A 51 -7.55 24.78 -25.25
N ALA A 52 -6.53 24.87 -24.41
CA ALA A 52 -5.22 24.31 -24.69
C ALA A 52 -5.28 22.78 -24.95
N HIS A 53 -6.06 22.04 -24.17
CA HIS A 53 -6.24 20.60 -24.38
C HIS A 53 -7.09 20.27 -25.61
N TYR A 54 -8.05 21.12 -25.95
CA TYR A 54 -8.82 21.00 -27.20
C TYR A 54 -7.90 21.19 -28.42
N GLU A 55 -6.98 22.14 -28.39
CA GLU A 55 -6.09 22.48 -29.51
C GLU A 55 -4.87 21.57 -29.63
N SER A 56 -4.48 20.87 -28.54
CA SER A 56 -3.27 20.04 -28.52
C SER A 56 -3.53 18.60 -28.17
N THR A 57 -3.90 18.30 -26.93
CA THR A 57 -4.01 16.93 -26.38
C THR A 57 -5.08 16.10 -27.10
N GLY A 58 -6.23 16.68 -27.41
CA GLY A 58 -7.29 16.03 -28.16
C GLY A 58 -6.87 15.59 -29.57
N PRO A 59 -6.33 16.51 -30.42
CA PRO A 59 -5.76 16.17 -31.72
C PRO A 59 -4.68 15.10 -31.67
N GLU A 60 -3.76 15.21 -30.71
CA GLU A 60 -2.65 14.28 -30.54
C GLU A 60 -3.14 12.84 -30.22
N ILE A 61 -4.12 12.70 -29.33
CA ILE A 61 -4.73 11.39 -29.02
C ILE A 61 -5.42 10.82 -30.28
N TRP A 62 -6.18 11.65 -31.00
CA TRP A 62 -6.86 11.22 -32.21
C TRP A 62 -5.89 10.73 -33.28
N GLU A 63 -4.82 11.47 -33.50
CA GLU A 63 -3.79 11.11 -34.49
C GLU A 63 -3.03 9.84 -34.07
N GLN A 64 -2.55 9.77 -32.83
CA GLN A 64 -1.79 8.62 -32.32
C GLN A 64 -2.60 7.30 -32.27
N THR A 65 -3.91 7.40 -32.22
CA THR A 65 -4.82 6.23 -32.27
C THR A 65 -5.35 5.93 -33.67
N ASP A 66 -4.89 6.64 -34.71
CA ASP A 66 -5.45 6.57 -36.07
C ASP A 66 -6.98 6.78 -36.09
N GLY A 67 -7.52 7.61 -35.18
CA GLY A 67 -8.96 7.82 -35.02
C GLY A 67 -9.73 6.63 -34.48
N LYS A 68 -9.07 5.61 -33.92
CA LYS A 68 -9.70 4.37 -33.44
C LYS A 68 -10.08 4.41 -31.95
N VAL A 69 -9.74 5.50 -31.23
CA VAL A 69 -10.08 5.64 -29.81
C VAL A 69 -11.59 5.51 -29.61
N THR A 70 -11.99 4.63 -28.68
CA THR A 70 -13.39 4.40 -28.31
C THR A 70 -13.70 4.90 -26.91
N HIS A 71 -12.69 4.91 -26.03
CA HIS A 71 -12.84 5.34 -24.63
C HIS A 71 -11.66 6.22 -24.22
N LEU A 72 -11.98 7.29 -23.50
CA LEU A 72 -11.01 8.11 -22.77
C LEU A 72 -11.24 7.95 -21.28
N VAL A 73 -10.20 7.62 -20.52
CA VAL A 73 -10.23 7.57 -19.06
C VAL A 73 -9.27 8.60 -18.48
N VAL A 74 -9.74 9.47 -17.60
CA VAL A 74 -8.95 10.58 -17.12
C VAL A 74 -9.34 11.00 -15.71
N GLY A 75 -8.36 11.30 -14.86
CA GLY A 75 -8.60 11.92 -13.55
C GLY A 75 -9.11 13.35 -13.70
N VAL A 76 -10.14 13.72 -12.95
CA VAL A 76 -10.78 15.02 -13.06
C VAL A 76 -10.50 15.86 -11.81
N GLY A 77 -9.78 16.99 -11.99
CA GLY A 77 -9.59 18.06 -11.01
C GLY A 77 -10.16 19.35 -11.58
N THR A 78 -9.30 20.26 -12.09
CA THR A 78 -9.78 21.53 -12.68
C THR A 78 -10.71 21.37 -13.88
N GLY A 79 -10.70 20.19 -14.51
CA GLY A 79 -11.55 19.88 -15.67
C GLY A 79 -10.98 20.23 -17.04
N GLY A 80 -9.86 20.95 -17.08
CA GLY A 80 -9.28 21.41 -18.37
C GLY A 80 -8.98 20.27 -19.31
N THR A 81 -8.29 19.22 -18.83
CA THR A 81 -7.91 18.06 -19.65
C THR A 81 -9.14 17.28 -20.13
N VAL A 82 -10.03 16.90 -19.20
CA VAL A 82 -11.20 16.07 -19.55
C VAL A 82 -12.09 16.79 -20.55
N SER A 83 -12.43 18.06 -20.28
CA SER A 83 -13.39 18.81 -21.12
C SER A 83 -12.81 19.18 -22.47
N GLY A 84 -11.55 19.63 -22.51
CA GLY A 84 -10.89 19.97 -23.78
C GLY A 84 -10.73 18.77 -24.71
N VAL A 85 -10.23 17.65 -24.18
CA VAL A 85 -10.07 16.40 -24.95
C VAL A 85 -11.42 15.82 -25.34
N ALA A 86 -12.38 15.74 -24.39
CA ALA A 86 -13.70 15.20 -24.67
C ALA A 86 -14.41 15.97 -25.78
N LYS A 87 -14.38 17.30 -25.74
CA LYS A 87 -14.96 18.14 -26.79
C LYS A 87 -14.40 17.79 -28.15
N TYR A 88 -13.06 17.77 -28.28
CA TYR A 88 -12.40 17.46 -29.53
C TYR A 88 -12.75 16.07 -30.04
N LEU A 89 -12.66 15.05 -29.18
CA LEU A 89 -12.92 13.67 -29.57
C LEU A 89 -14.38 13.44 -29.94
N LYS A 90 -15.35 13.99 -29.20
CA LYS A 90 -16.78 13.86 -29.52
C LYS A 90 -17.18 14.64 -30.79
N GLU A 91 -16.48 15.71 -31.14
CA GLU A 91 -16.67 16.37 -32.45
C GLU A 91 -16.19 15.48 -33.62
N LYS A 92 -15.19 14.59 -33.39
CA LYS A 92 -14.74 13.62 -34.39
C LYS A 92 -15.64 12.37 -34.44
N ASN A 93 -16.00 11.85 -33.28
CA ASN A 93 -16.90 10.71 -33.13
C ASN A 93 -17.72 10.85 -31.83
N PRO A 94 -19.02 11.15 -31.93
CA PRO A 94 -19.86 11.35 -30.75
C PRO A 94 -20.07 10.10 -29.90
N ASP A 95 -19.79 8.91 -30.40
CA ASP A 95 -19.92 7.64 -29.68
C ASP A 95 -18.77 7.35 -28.72
N ILE A 96 -17.67 8.13 -28.78
CA ILE A 96 -16.54 7.98 -27.87
C ILE A 96 -17.00 8.21 -26.43
N GLN A 97 -16.70 7.24 -25.57
CA GLN A 97 -17.06 7.26 -24.16
C GLN A 97 -15.99 7.99 -23.34
N ILE A 98 -16.40 8.94 -22.53
CA ILE A 98 -15.52 9.73 -21.63
C ILE A 98 -15.79 9.31 -20.19
N TRP A 99 -14.80 8.68 -19.57
CA TRP A 99 -14.87 8.19 -18.20
C TRP A 99 -13.99 9.04 -17.29
N GLY A 100 -14.62 9.77 -16.37
CA GLY A 100 -13.96 10.57 -15.35
C GLY A 100 -13.63 9.75 -14.11
N ALA A 101 -12.38 9.76 -13.67
CA ALA A 101 -12.01 9.26 -12.35
C ALA A 101 -12.14 10.39 -11.33
N ASP A 102 -12.91 10.09 -10.26
CA ASP A 102 -13.15 10.95 -9.12
C ASP A 102 -12.65 10.27 -7.84
N THR A 103 -12.64 10.98 -6.73
CA THR A 103 -12.25 10.45 -5.42
C THR A 103 -13.38 10.59 -4.40
N TYR A 104 -13.33 9.79 -3.35
CA TYR A 104 -14.21 9.99 -2.21
C TYR A 104 -13.79 11.28 -1.48
N GLY A 105 -14.76 12.12 -1.15
CA GLY A 105 -14.55 13.48 -0.62
C GLY A 105 -14.72 14.58 -1.68
N SER A 106 -14.94 14.22 -2.95
CA SER A 106 -15.23 15.13 -4.06
C SER A 106 -16.72 15.13 -4.43
N VAL A 107 -17.20 16.25 -4.95
CA VAL A 107 -18.61 16.47 -5.34
C VAL A 107 -18.92 16.00 -6.76
N PHE A 108 -17.95 15.68 -7.60
CA PHE A 108 -18.14 15.56 -9.05
C PHE A 108 -19.08 14.43 -9.46
N LYS A 109 -18.87 13.21 -8.99
CA LYS A 109 -19.75 12.08 -9.36
C LYS A 109 -21.20 12.37 -8.97
N LYS A 110 -21.44 12.83 -7.74
CA LYS A 110 -22.77 13.14 -7.26
C LYS A 110 -23.43 14.23 -8.11
N TYR A 111 -22.69 15.31 -8.38
CA TYR A 111 -23.18 16.40 -9.22
C TYR A 111 -23.46 15.95 -10.66
N HIS A 112 -22.58 15.16 -11.25
CA HIS A 112 -22.78 14.60 -12.58
C HIS A 112 -24.08 13.81 -12.68
N GLU A 113 -24.34 12.92 -11.72
CA GLU A 113 -25.51 12.05 -11.73
C GLU A 113 -26.81 12.76 -11.40
N THR A 114 -26.77 13.77 -10.53
CA THR A 114 -28.00 14.38 -9.96
C THR A 114 -28.19 15.85 -10.31
N LYS A 115 -27.14 16.50 -10.80
CA LYS A 115 -27.04 17.98 -10.98
C LYS A 115 -27.25 18.78 -9.68
N ILE A 116 -27.09 18.11 -8.52
CA ILE A 116 -27.21 18.74 -7.19
C ILE A 116 -25.81 18.78 -6.57
N PHE A 117 -25.37 20.01 -6.21
CA PHE A 117 -24.19 20.20 -5.38
C PHE A 117 -24.52 19.78 -3.94
N ASP A 118 -23.87 18.71 -3.44
CA ASP A 118 -24.12 18.19 -2.09
C ASP A 118 -22.87 18.39 -1.21
N PRO A 119 -22.88 19.35 -0.27
CA PRO A 119 -21.76 19.58 0.63
C PRO A 119 -21.42 18.38 1.52
N LYS A 120 -22.31 17.41 1.67
CA LYS A 120 -22.06 16.18 2.45
C LYS A 120 -21.06 15.23 1.78
N GLU A 121 -20.82 15.40 0.49
CA GLU A 121 -19.78 14.68 -0.23
C GLU A 121 -18.37 15.19 0.10
N ILE A 122 -18.24 16.38 0.71
CA ILE A 122 -16.97 17.05 0.98
C ILE A 122 -16.39 16.55 2.30
N TYR A 123 -15.27 15.87 2.22
CA TYR A 123 -14.45 15.47 3.36
C TYR A 123 -13.01 15.19 2.93
N PRO A 124 -12.03 15.24 3.87
CA PRO A 124 -10.61 15.08 3.52
C PRO A 124 -10.29 13.75 2.84
N TYR A 125 -9.46 13.80 1.82
CA TYR A 125 -8.88 12.67 1.12
C TYR A 125 -7.39 12.91 0.86
N ILE A 126 -6.65 11.89 0.41
CA ILE A 126 -5.19 11.92 0.30
C ILE A 126 -4.74 12.02 -1.16
N THR A 127 -5.54 11.52 -2.08
CA THR A 127 -5.22 11.51 -3.52
C THR A 127 -5.04 12.94 -4.03
N GLU A 128 -3.89 13.23 -4.63
CA GLU A 128 -3.56 14.56 -5.14
C GLU A 128 -3.90 14.67 -6.64
N GLY A 129 -4.40 15.85 -7.03
CA GLY A 129 -4.59 16.24 -8.44
C GLY A 129 -5.92 15.84 -9.06
N ILE A 130 -6.85 15.25 -8.29
CA ILE A 130 -8.22 14.96 -8.72
C ILE A 130 -9.21 15.25 -7.60
N GLY A 131 -10.47 15.38 -7.99
CA GLY A 131 -11.56 15.69 -7.07
C GLY A 131 -11.54 17.15 -6.62
N GLU A 132 -12.71 17.70 -6.32
CA GLU A 132 -12.84 19.07 -5.84
C GLU A 132 -14.04 19.19 -4.91
N ASP A 133 -14.03 20.25 -4.11
CA ASP A 133 -15.12 20.73 -3.26
C ASP A 133 -15.90 21.90 -3.87
N ILE A 134 -15.58 22.25 -5.10
CA ILE A 134 -16.20 23.28 -5.93
C ILE A 134 -16.58 22.71 -7.30
N LEU A 135 -17.31 23.50 -8.10
CA LEU A 135 -17.60 23.17 -9.50
C LEU A 135 -16.82 24.12 -10.42
N PRO A 136 -15.63 23.74 -10.91
CA PRO A 136 -14.83 24.57 -11.78
C PRO A 136 -15.53 24.83 -13.12
N ALA A 137 -15.42 26.06 -13.65
CA ALA A 137 -15.99 26.41 -14.96
C ALA A 137 -15.35 25.63 -16.12
N ASN A 138 -14.18 25.08 -15.91
CA ASN A 138 -13.52 24.22 -16.91
C ASN A 138 -14.12 22.82 -17.02
N VAL A 139 -14.93 22.33 -16.05
CA VAL A 139 -15.57 21.00 -16.14
C VAL A 139 -16.89 21.12 -16.93
N GLU A 140 -16.90 20.57 -18.13
CA GLU A 140 -18.14 20.38 -18.91
C GLU A 140 -18.73 18.99 -18.61
N PHE A 141 -19.53 18.90 -17.56
CA PHE A 141 -20.12 17.65 -17.06
C PHE A 141 -20.93 16.89 -18.13
N ASP A 142 -21.52 17.60 -19.08
CA ASP A 142 -22.35 16.99 -20.12
C ASP A 142 -21.53 16.26 -21.22
N LEU A 143 -20.22 16.51 -21.27
CA LEU A 143 -19.30 15.76 -22.16
C LEU A 143 -18.80 14.46 -21.54
N ILE A 144 -19.00 14.25 -20.24
CA ILE A 144 -18.51 13.10 -19.49
C ILE A 144 -19.64 12.08 -19.37
N ASP A 145 -19.43 10.86 -19.85
CA ASP A 145 -20.48 9.83 -19.89
C ASP A 145 -20.60 9.09 -18.54
N THR A 146 -19.51 8.94 -17.80
CA THR A 146 -19.49 8.22 -16.51
C THR A 146 -18.43 8.79 -15.60
N PHE A 147 -18.75 8.96 -14.32
CA PHE A 147 -17.78 9.16 -13.26
C PHE A 147 -17.70 7.92 -12.37
N GLU A 148 -16.47 7.53 -11.98
CA GLU A 148 -16.26 6.53 -10.94
C GLU A 148 -15.37 7.05 -9.82
N LYS A 149 -15.79 6.81 -8.56
CA LYS A 149 -15.00 7.13 -7.39
C LYS A 149 -14.01 6.01 -7.10
N VAL A 150 -12.75 6.39 -6.88
CA VAL A 150 -11.67 5.47 -6.51
C VAL A 150 -11.19 5.86 -5.11
N THR A 151 -10.98 4.85 -4.25
CA THR A 151 -10.46 5.10 -2.89
C THR A 151 -8.98 5.48 -2.94
N ASP A 152 -8.50 6.22 -1.93
CA ASP A 152 -7.09 6.54 -1.78
C ASP A 152 -6.21 5.28 -1.78
N LYS A 153 -6.66 4.22 -1.11
CA LYS A 153 -5.95 2.92 -1.08
C LYS A 153 -5.83 2.32 -2.48
N ASP A 154 -6.94 2.25 -3.21
CA ASP A 154 -6.93 1.62 -4.55
C ASP A 154 -6.08 2.43 -5.53
N ALA A 155 -6.16 3.76 -5.50
CA ALA A 155 -5.33 4.63 -6.32
C ALA A 155 -3.83 4.42 -6.04
N ALA A 156 -3.43 4.35 -4.75
CA ALA A 156 -2.05 4.08 -4.37
C ALA A 156 -1.57 2.69 -4.86
N ILE A 157 -2.42 1.66 -4.71
CA ILE A 157 -2.10 0.29 -5.15
C ILE A 157 -1.97 0.23 -6.66
N TRP A 158 -2.86 0.87 -7.43
CA TRP A 158 -2.78 0.89 -8.90
C TRP A 158 -1.54 1.61 -9.40
N SER A 159 -1.15 2.76 -8.82
CA SER A 159 0.11 3.44 -9.19
C SER A 159 1.33 2.52 -8.97
N ARG A 160 1.36 1.79 -7.85
CA ARG A 160 2.44 0.82 -7.56
C ARG A 160 2.44 -0.36 -8.52
N ARG A 161 1.26 -0.86 -8.90
CA ARG A 161 1.14 -1.95 -9.90
C ARG A 161 1.66 -1.51 -11.25
N LEU A 162 1.27 -0.33 -11.75
CA LEU A 162 1.79 0.23 -12.99
C LEU A 162 3.32 0.34 -12.99
N ALA A 163 3.91 0.77 -11.85
CA ALA A 163 5.35 0.83 -11.72
C ALA A 163 6.03 -0.56 -11.77
N ARG A 164 5.42 -1.57 -11.15
CA ARG A 164 6.01 -2.93 -11.06
C ARG A 164 5.76 -3.78 -12.30
N GLU A 165 4.57 -3.67 -12.88
CA GLU A 165 4.10 -4.56 -13.95
C GLU A 165 4.43 -3.97 -15.33
N GLU A 166 4.40 -2.62 -15.47
CA GLU A 166 4.57 -1.92 -16.76
C GLU A 166 5.83 -1.02 -16.81
N GLY A 167 6.55 -0.86 -15.70
CA GLY A 167 7.70 0.04 -15.62
C GLY A 167 7.34 1.54 -15.64
N LEU A 168 6.07 1.89 -15.39
CA LEU A 168 5.55 3.25 -15.45
C LEU A 168 5.51 3.87 -14.06
N LEU A 169 6.50 4.69 -13.72
CA LEU A 169 6.54 5.42 -12.44
C LEU A 169 5.68 6.68 -12.53
N LEU A 170 4.43 6.60 -12.10
CA LEU A 170 3.39 7.60 -12.29
C LEU A 170 2.90 8.20 -10.97
N GLY A 171 2.25 9.36 -11.04
CA GLY A 171 1.66 10.03 -9.89
C GLY A 171 0.41 9.33 -9.35
N TYR A 172 -0.11 9.88 -8.25
CA TYR A 172 -1.22 9.29 -7.51
C TYR A 172 -2.52 9.25 -8.35
N SER A 173 -2.82 10.33 -9.07
CA SER A 173 -4.00 10.45 -9.94
C SER A 173 -4.02 9.44 -11.10
N ALA A 174 -2.84 8.98 -11.55
CA ALA A 174 -2.75 7.91 -12.54
C ALA A 174 -3.32 6.58 -12.00
N GLY A 175 -3.07 6.29 -10.72
CA GLY A 175 -3.68 5.15 -10.04
C GLY A 175 -5.19 5.26 -9.95
N SER A 176 -5.72 6.47 -9.76
CA SER A 176 -7.17 6.70 -9.78
C SER A 176 -7.77 6.46 -11.17
N ALA A 177 -7.12 6.94 -12.23
CA ALA A 177 -7.58 6.70 -13.60
C ALA A 177 -7.60 5.18 -13.90
N MET A 178 -6.56 4.43 -13.51
CA MET A 178 -6.54 2.98 -13.66
C MET A 178 -7.56 2.27 -12.78
N GLY A 179 -7.79 2.74 -11.55
CA GLY A 179 -8.83 2.22 -10.66
C GLY A 179 -10.22 2.37 -11.25
N ALA A 180 -10.53 3.54 -11.82
CA ALA A 180 -11.81 3.79 -12.51
C ALA A 180 -11.97 2.88 -13.74
N LEU A 181 -10.92 2.77 -14.57
CA LEU A 181 -10.92 1.82 -15.70
C LEU A 181 -11.18 0.38 -15.24
N TRP A 182 -10.52 -0.05 -14.17
CA TRP A 182 -10.70 -1.41 -13.65
C TRP A 182 -12.12 -1.68 -13.16
N GLN A 183 -12.76 -0.70 -12.51
CA GLN A 183 -14.17 -0.81 -12.09
C GLN A 183 -15.09 -0.92 -13.29
N LEU A 184 -14.85 -0.16 -14.35
CA LEU A 184 -15.67 -0.09 -15.54
C LEU A 184 -15.33 -1.15 -16.62
N ARG A 185 -14.26 -1.93 -16.43
CA ARG A 185 -13.75 -2.88 -17.44
C ARG A 185 -14.79 -3.85 -18.01
N GLY A 186 -15.81 -4.17 -17.22
CA GLY A 186 -16.92 -5.06 -17.67
C GLY A 186 -17.82 -4.47 -18.77
N LYS A 187 -17.69 -3.14 -19.02
CA LYS A 187 -18.40 -2.45 -20.12
C LYS A 187 -17.62 -2.48 -21.44
N LEU A 188 -16.33 -2.86 -21.39
CA LEU A 188 -15.44 -2.88 -22.57
C LEU A 188 -15.64 -4.13 -23.41
N LYS A 189 -15.47 -3.97 -24.71
CA LYS A 189 -15.42 -5.02 -25.72
C LYS A 189 -13.98 -5.26 -26.17
N LYS A 190 -13.74 -6.39 -26.82
CA LYS A 190 -12.38 -6.78 -27.25
C LYS A 190 -11.78 -5.83 -28.26
N GLU A 191 -12.61 -5.22 -29.10
CA GLU A 191 -12.23 -4.27 -30.16
C GLU A 191 -12.06 -2.83 -29.68
N ASP A 192 -12.40 -2.52 -28.41
CA ASP A 192 -12.29 -1.17 -27.90
C ASP A 192 -10.83 -0.71 -27.78
N VAL A 193 -10.60 0.53 -28.14
CA VAL A 193 -9.33 1.22 -27.96
C VAL A 193 -9.49 2.24 -26.84
N VAL A 194 -8.87 1.95 -25.70
CA VAL A 194 -8.97 2.75 -24.48
C VAL A 194 -7.72 3.58 -24.27
N VAL A 195 -7.85 4.88 -24.20
CA VAL A 195 -6.77 5.80 -23.84
C VAL A 195 -6.94 6.21 -22.40
N VAL A 196 -5.88 6.05 -21.58
CA VAL A 196 -5.84 6.49 -20.18
C VAL A 196 -4.81 7.60 -20.05
N ILE A 197 -5.22 8.77 -19.52
CA ILE A 197 -4.31 9.89 -19.31
C ILE A 197 -3.66 9.80 -17.94
N PHE A 198 -2.33 9.84 -17.91
CA PHE A 198 -1.51 9.92 -16.73
C PHE A 198 -0.85 11.30 -16.64
N HIS A 199 -1.29 12.11 -15.68
CA HIS A 199 -1.00 13.55 -15.67
C HIS A 199 0.41 13.90 -15.20
N ASP A 200 1.01 13.10 -14.28
CA ASP A 200 2.31 13.42 -13.73
C ASP A 200 3.18 12.21 -13.41
N HIS A 201 4.44 12.52 -13.13
CA HIS A 201 5.47 11.52 -12.84
C HIS A 201 5.55 11.20 -11.35
N GLY A 202 5.80 9.92 -11.01
CA GLY A 202 5.83 9.39 -9.65
C GLY A 202 6.95 9.92 -8.74
N SER A 203 7.95 10.64 -9.27
CA SER A 203 9.07 11.16 -8.49
C SER A 203 8.65 12.05 -7.31
N ARG A 204 7.49 12.70 -7.39
CA ARG A 204 6.93 13.52 -6.30
C ARG A 204 6.37 12.67 -5.16
N TYR A 205 6.16 11.39 -5.38
CA TYR A 205 5.43 10.47 -4.50
C TYR A 205 6.31 9.36 -3.91
N VAL A 206 7.65 9.45 -4.10
CA VAL A 206 8.61 8.45 -3.59
C VAL A 206 8.53 8.33 -2.07
N GLY A 207 8.31 9.42 -1.36
CA GLY A 207 8.11 9.43 0.10
C GLY A 207 6.67 9.15 0.56
N LYS A 208 5.75 8.87 -0.38
CA LYS A 208 4.32 8.62 -0.13
C LYS A 208 3.92 7.24 -0.65
N ILE A 209 3.16 7.15 -1.75
CA ILE A 209 2.61 5.89 -2.29
C ILE A 209 3.69 4.87 -2.69
N TYR A 210 4.94 5.27 -2.91
CA TYR A 210 6.06 4.37 -3.19
C TYR A 210 6.91 4.03 -1.95
N ASN A 211 6.56 4.56 -0.77
CA ASN A 211 7.18 4.22 0.51
C ASN A 211 6.29 3.24 1.28
N ASP A 212 6.84 2.07 1.61
CA ASP A 212 6.08 1.00 2.28
C ASP A 212 5.64 1.39 3.69
N ASP A 213 6.45 2.14 4.44
CA ASP A 213 6.10 2.57 5.79
C ASP A 213 4.94 3.58 5.74
N TRP A 214 5.00 4.55 4.83
CA TRP A 214 3.89 5.47 4.59
C TRP A 214 2.57 4.75 4.23
N MET A 215 2.67 3.70 3.41
CA MET A 215 1.52 2.88 3.01
C MET A 215 0.95 2.05 4.18
N ARG A 216 1.83 1.49 5.03
CA ARG A 216 1.42 0.72 6.23
C ARG A 216 0.78 1.61 7.29
N GLU A 217 1.34 2.79 7.56
CA GLU A 217 0.80 3.77 8.49
C GLU A 217 -0.65 4.18 8.16
N ARG A 218 -1.05 4.07 6.89
CA ARG A 218 -2.40 4.39 6.38
C ARG A 218 -3.29 3.17 6.20
N GLY A 219 -2.79 1.97 6.54
CA GLY A 219 -3.53 0.72 6.33
C GLY A 219 -3.73 0.36 4.85
N PHE A 220 -2.88 0.90 3.96
CA PHE A 220 -2.94 0.60 2.52
C PHE A 220 -2.15 -0.66 2.14
N LEU A 221 -1.18 -1.04 2.96
CA LEU A 221 -0.52 -2.34 2.93
C LEU A 221 -0.76 -3.05 4.25
N ASP A 222 -0.97 -4.35 4.17
CA ASP A 222 -1.06 -5.18 5.35
C ASP A 222 0.29 -5.15 6.10
N VAL A 223 0.22 -5.11 7.42
CA VAL A 223 1.41 -5.22 8.26
C VAL A 223 1.85 -6.68 8.21
N GLU A 224 2.85 -6.97 7.39
CA GLU A 224 3.48 -8.28 7.39
C GLU A 224 4.31 -8.42 8.67
N LEU A 225 3.76 -9.13 9.66
CA LEU A 225 4.45 -9.43 10.90
C LEU A 225 5.73 -10.19 10.61
N LYS A 226 6.85 -9.68 11.08
CA LYS A 226 8.14 -10.35 11.03
C LYS A 226 8.36 -11.18 12.28
N ILE A 227 9.25 -12.16 12.20
CA ILE A 227 9.58 -13.03 13.33
C ILE A 227 10.10 -12.23 14.53
N ARG A 228 10.87 -11.16 14.31
CA ARG A 228 11.30 -10.24 15.38
C ARG A 228 10.14 -9.57 16.13
N ASP A 229 9.05 -9.25 15.43
CA ASP A 229 7.88 -8.65 16.05
C ASP A 229 7.17 -9.67 16.97
N LEU A 230 7.16 -10.94 16.55
CA LEU A 230 6.68 -12.04 17.36
C LEU A 230 7.56 -12.23 18.61
N ILE A 231 8.89 -12.25 18.45
CA ILE A 231 9.84 -12.37 19.55
C ILE A 231 9.65 -11.24 20.54
N SER A 232 9.53 -9.99 20.08
CA SER A 232 9.35 -8.82 20.97
C SER A 232 8.07 -8.86 21.81
N ARG A 233 7.05 -9.59 21.39
CA ARG A 233 5.79 -9.78 22.12
C ARG A 233 5.82 -10.94 23.12
N LYS A 234 6.84 -11.79 23.10
CA LYS A 234 6.97 -12.89 24.05
C LYS A 234 7.14 -12.36 25.46
N LYS A 235 6.46 -12.98 26.42
CA LYS A 235 6.58 -12.66 27.85
C LYS A 235 7.89 -13.17 28.45
N ASP A 236 8.43 -14.26 27.90
CA ASP A 236 9.69 -14.86 28.32
C ASP A 236 10.64 -14.94 27.15
N HIS A 237 11.77 -14.25 27.26
CA HIS A 237 12.82 -14.18 26.22
C HIS A 237 13.99 -15.13 26.51
N ARG A 238 13.92 -15.93 27.56
CA ARG A 238 15.02 -16.85 27.91
C ARG A 238 15.17 -17.95 26.87
N PHE A 239 16.39 -18.14 26.41
CA PHE A 239 16.74 -19.29 25.58
C PHE A 239 17.12 -20.45 26.49
N ILE A 240 16.15 -21.34 26.77
CA ILE A 240 16.34 -22.51 27.62
C ILE A 240 16.77 -23.66 26.72
N SER A 241 17.96 -24.19 27.00
CA SER A 241 18.60 -25.29 26.26
C SER A 241 19.22 -26.28 27.23
N ILE A 242 19.64 -27.42 26.72
CA ILE A 242 20.33 -28.47 27.50
C ILE A 242 21.61 -28.89 26.78
N SER A 243 22.68 -29.27 27.52
CA SER A 243 23.88 -29.84 26.92
C SER A 243 23.61 -31.28 26.45
N ALA A 244 24.23 -31.65 25.33
CA ALA A 244 24.17 -33.02 24.84
C ALA A 244 24.73 -34.05 25.85
N GLU A 245 25.64 -33.67 26.72
CA GLU A 245 26.28 -34.51 27.74
C GLU A 245 25.49 -34.64 29.05
N GLU A 246 24.44 -33.80 29.23
CA GLU A 246 23.60 -33.92 30.41
C GLU A 246 22.64 -35.11 30.32
N SER A 247 22.11 -35.56 31.47
CA SER A 247 21.24 -36.71 31.54
C SER A 247 19.83 -36.45 31.06
N VAL A 248 19.14 -37.50 30.61
CA VAL A 248 17.72 -37.45 30.23
C VAL A 248 16.85 -37.02 31.41
N ARG A 249 17.25 -37.40 32.65
CA ARG A 249 16.61 -36.93 33.89
C ARG A 249 16.68 -35.39 34.02
N GLN A 250 17.82 -34.79 33.72
CA GLN A 250 17.97 -33.32 33.74
C GLN A 250 17.10 -32.66 32.70
N ALA A 251 17.02 -33.21 31.48
CA ALA A 251 16.11 -32.71 30.43
C ALA A 251 14.65 -32.72 30.92
N PHE A 252 14.20 -33.83 31.50
CA PHE A 252 12.86 -33.96 32.05
C PHE A 252 12.56 -32.89 33.16
N ASN A 253 13.49 -32.75 34.10
CA ASN A 253 13.38 -31.80 35.19
C ASN A 253 13.33 -30.34 34.68
N LEU A 254 14.15 -30.04 33.66
CA LEU A 254 14.20 -28.72 33.04
C LEU A 254 12.88 -28.39 32.34
N MET A 255 12.34 -29.33 31.54
CA MET A 255 11.03 -29.18 30.90
C MET A 255 9.91 -28.93 31.92
N LYS A 256 9.89 -29.70 33.00
CA LYS A 256 8.91 -29.54 34.06
C LYS A 256 9.04 -28.22 34.82
N SER A 257 10.27 -27.79 35.12
CA SER A 257 10.53 -26.53 35.85
C SER A 257 10.15 -25.26 35.11
N TYR A 258 10.25 -25.29 33.80
CA TYR A 258 9.97 -24.15 32.93
C TYR A 258 8.64 -24.27 32.17
N ASP A 259 7.89 -25.36 32.39
CA ASP A 259 6.63 -25.64 31.69
C ASP A 259 6.79 -25.60 30.16
N ILE A 260 7.82 -26.30 29.66
CA ILE A 260 8.15 -26.36 28.24
C ILE A 260 8.23 -27.80 27.74
N SER A 261 7.78 -28.03 26.51
CA SER A 261 7.67 -29.37 25.91
C SER A 261 8.82 -29.72 24.97
N GLN A 262 9.76 -28.82 24.77
CA GLN A 262 10.93 -29.05 23.88
C GLN A 262 12.13 -28.22 24.29
N LEU A 263 13.33 -28.76 24.06
CA LEU A 263 14.59 -28.10 24.33
C LEU A 263 15.53 -28.23 23.11
N PRO A 264 16.19 -27.15 22.70
CA PRO A 264 17.38 -27.22 21.88
C PRO A 264 18.49 -27.92 22.64
N VAL A 265 19.22 -28.79 21.95
CA VAL A 265 20.39 -29.49 22.51
C VAL A 265 21.66 -28.84 22.00
N MET A 266 22.52 -28.46 22.95
CA MET A 266 23.75 -27.71 22.69
C MET A 266 24.99 -28.60 22.82
N ASP A 267 26.00 -28.32 21.97
CA ASP A 267 27.37 -28.77 22.14
C ASP A 267 28.25 -27.50 22.06
N GLY A 268 28.71 -27.04 23.20
CA GLY A 268 29.27 -25.69 23.33
C GLY A 268 28.25 -24.61 22.93
N GLU A 269 28.59 -23.77 21.97
CA GLU A 269 27.72 -22.70 21.46
C GLU A 269 26.84 -23.13 20.27
N ARG A 270 26.91 -24.41 19.85
CA ARG A 270 26.21 -24.92 18.67
C ARG A 270 24.97 -25.71 19.05
N VAL A 271 23.87 -25.46 18.36
CA VAL A 271 22.67 -26.29 18.44
C VAL A 271 22.94 -27.56 17.61
N VAL A 272 23.04 -28.72 18.25
CA VAL A 272 23.38 -30.02 17.61
C VAL A 272 22.19 -30.95 17.51
N GLY A 273 21.13 -30.70 18.26
CA GLY A 273 19.95 -31.52 18.29
C GLY A 273 18.73 -30.82 18.88
N SER A 274 17.68 -31.58 19.05
CA SER A 274 16.49 -31.19 19.81
C SER A 274 15.99 -32.41 20.60
N ILE A 275 15.30 -32.13 21.72
CA ILE A 275 14.63 -33.15 22.49
C ILE A 275 13.24 -32.63 22.90
N THR A 276 12.23 -33.50 22.74
CA THR A 276 10.84 -33.19 23.09
C THR A 276 10.39 -34.02 24.29
N GLU A 277 9.36 -33.50 25.00
CA GLU A 277 8.74 -34.20 26.12
C GLU A 277 8.29 -35.63 25.72
N THR A 278 7.69 -35.76 24.55
CA THR A 278 7.27 -37.06 24.01
C THR A 278 8.44 -38.05 23.86
N GLN A 279 9.58 -37.58 23.34
CA GLN A 279 10.79 -38.44 23.20
C GLN A 279 11.33 -38.86 24.57
N VAL A 280 11.43 -37.90 25.50
CA VAL A 280 11.87 -38.17 26.88
C VAL A 280 10.96 -39.20 27.56
N LEU A 281 9.64 -38.97 27.46
CA LEU A 281 8.65 -39.86 28.08
C LEU A 281 8.73 -41.29 27.52
N HIS A 282 8.74 -41.45 26.19
CA HIS A 282 8.87 -42.78 25.56
C HIS A 282 10.12 -43.48 26.02
N PHE A 283 11.27 -42.81 25.99
CA PHE A 283 12.53 -43.36 26.39
C PHE A 283 12.59 -43.77 27.86
N LEU A 284 12.05 -42.99 28.75
CA LEU A 284 11.97 -43.30 30.18
C LEU A 284 11.00 -44.44 30.47
N LEU A 285 9.90 -44.61 29.73
CA LEU A 285 8.95 -45.70 29.91
C LEU A 285 9.50 -47.06 29.54
N GLU A 286 10.50 -47.16 28.65
CA GLU A 286 11.16 -48.42 28.28
C GLU A 286 11.98 -48.97 29.44
N ASN A 287 12.76 -48.17 30.15
CA ASN A 287 13.52 -48.54 31.32
C ASN A 287 13.82 -47.31 32.23
N PRO A 288 12.93 -46.98 33.19
CA PRO A 288 13.01 -45.73 33.93
C PRO A 288 14.33 -45.49 34.68
N ILE A 289 14.90 -46.53 35.26
CA ILE A 289 16.10 -46.42 36.08
C ILE A 289 17.33 -46.23 35.19
N GLN A 290 17.53 -47.11 34.22
CA GLN A 290 18.73 -47.11 33.37
C GLN A 290 18.71 -45.94 32.36
N ASN A 291 17.56 -45.67 31.74
CA ASN A 291 17.43 -44.64 30.71
C ASN A 291 17.47 -43.22 31.28
N SER A 292 17.14 -43.02 32.57
CA SER A 292 17.25 -41.70 33.19
C SER A 292 18.68 -41.19 33.34
N GLU A 293 19.66 -42.10 33.41
CA GLU A 293 21.10 -41.78 33.53
C GLU A 293 21.80 -41.66 32.18
N LYS A 294 21.14 -42.04 31.08
CA LYS A 294 21.68 -41.86 29.71
C LYS A 294 21.81 -40.39 29.37
N THR A 295 22.75 -40.10 28.43
CA THR A 295 22.94 -38.73 27.96
C THR A 295 21.84 -38.30 27.01
N VAL A 296 21.58 -37.00 26.93
CA VAL A 296 20.63 -36.41 25.96
C VAL A 296 21.09 -36.75 24.53
N ARG A 297 22.40 -36.87 24.28
CA ARG A 297 22.99 -37.26 23.00
C ARG A 297 22.44 -38.59 22.48
N ASP A 298 22.13 -39.53 23.37
CA ASP A 298 21.64 -40.88 23.01
C ASP A 298 20.19 -40.88 22.52
N VAL A 299 19.43 -39.79 22.82
CA VAL A 299 17.97 -39.71 22.60
C VAL A 299 17.56 -38.54 21.70
N MET A 300 18.41 -37.53 21.58
CA MET A 300 18.09 -36.33 20.82
C MET A 300 17.78 -36.64 19.35
N GLY A 301 16.84 -35.85 18.80
CA GLY A 301 16.54 -35.81 17.38
C GLY A 301 17.40 -34.76 16.65
N LYS A 302 17.05 -34.50 15.40
CA LYS A 302 17.69 -33.46 14.59
C LYS A 302 17.49 -32.08 15.23
N ALA A 303 18.48 -31.21 15.03
CA ALA A 303 18.37 -29.82 15.46
C ALA A 303 17.16 -29.13 14.83
N PHE A 304 16.52 -28.22 15.59
CA PHE A 304 15.49 -27.38 15.03
C PHE A 304 16.05 -26.52 13.90
N PRO A 305 15.29 -26.26 12.82
CA PRO A 305 15.68 -25.36 11.76
C PRO A 305 16.03 -23.97 12.31
N SER A 306 17.07 -23.34 11.76
CA SER A 306 17.44 -21.99 12.08
C SER A 306 16.94 -21.02 11.02
N VAL A 307 16.37 -19.89 11.44
CA VAL A 307 15.82 -18.83 10.57
C VAL A 307 16.22 -17.45 11.08
N ASN A 308 16.23 -16.46 10.20
CA ASN A 308 16.50 -15.07 10.55
C ASN A 308 15.25 -14.39 11.09
N ASP A 309 15.43 -13.42 11.99
CA ASP A 309 14.38 -12.62 12.61
C ASP A 309 13.67 -11.68 11.63
N ASP A 310 14.28 -11.37 10.49
CA ASP A 310 13.72 -10.52 9.43
C ASP A 310 12.69 -11.20 8.54
N LEU A 311 12.58 -12.53 8.59
CA LEU A 311 11.62 -13.26 7.77
C LEU A 311 10.18 -12.98 8.22
N PRO A 312 9.22 -12.96 7.28
CA PRO A 312 7.80 -12.90 7.60
C PRO A 312 7.37 -14.09 8.45
N VAL A 313 6.46 -13.86 9.41
CA VAL A 313 5.90 -14.94 10.25
C VAL A 313 5.21 -16.00 9.39
N SER A 314 4.62 -15.62 8.25
CA SER A 314 4.01 -16.54 7.28
C SER A 314 4.96 -17.60 6.76
N TYR A 315 6.27 -17.34 6.74
CA TYR A 315 7.27 -18.33 6.33
C TYR A 315 7.47 -19.45 7.33
N LEU A 316 7.09 -19.28 8.61
CA LEU A 316 7.23 -20.29 9.63
C LEU A 316 6.40 -21.56 9.36
N ASN A 317 5.33 -21.45 8.56
CA ASN A 317 4.51 -22.60 8.14
C ASN A 317 5.30 -23.65 7.34
N ARG A 318 6.44 -23.28 6.76
CA ARG A 318 7.34 -24.19 6.00
C ARG A 318 8.23 -25.03 6.91
N TYR A 319 8.44 -24.57 8.14
CA TYR A 319 9.38 -25.15 9.10
C TYR A 319 8.66 -25.80 10.26
N ILE A 320 7.62 -25.15 10.80
CA ILE A 320 6.91 -25.61 11.99
C ILE A 320 5.74 -26.50 11.56
N ASN A 321 5.76 -27.75 12.03
CA ASN A 321 4.72 -28.75 11.82
C ASN A 321 4.65 -29.70 13.03
N LYS A 322 3.90 -30.80 12.94
CA LYS A 322 3.76 -31.77 14.04
C LYS A 322 5.07 -32.48 14.41
N GLU A 323 5.99 -32.65 13.45
CA GLU A 323 7.28 -33.33 13.68
C GLU A 323 8.36 -32.34 14.12
N ILE A 324 8.26 -31.09 13.66
CA ILE A 324 9.20 -29.99 13.98
C ILE A 324 8.40 -28.89 14.68
N PRO A 325 8.26 -28.95 16.03
CA PRO A 325 7.36 -28.03 16.75
C PRO A 325 7.93 -26.64 17.00
N ALA A 326 9.21 -26.40 16.67
CA ALA A 326 9.90 -25.15 16.93
C ALA A 326 10.95 -24.81 15.87
N VAL A 327 11.35 -23.56 15.82
CA VAL A 327 12.52 -23.05 15.09
C VAL A 327 13.43 -22.26 16.02
N ILE A 328 14.72 -22.24 15.72
CA ILE A 328 15.70 -21.34 16.36
C ILE A 328 15.77 -20.07 15.52
N VAL A 329 15.69 -18.93 16.18
CA VAL A 329 15.81 -17.63 15.54
C VAL A 329 17.05 -16.93 16.09
N THR A 330 17.93 -16.49 15.20
CA THR A 330 19.07 -15.67 15.59
C THR A 330 18.77 -14.23 15.18
N ASP A 331 18.77 -13.33 16.16
CA ASP A 331 18.55 -11.91 15.91
C ASP A 331 19.84 -11.21 15.42
N ARG A 332 19.71 -9.92 15.09
CA ARG A 332 20.82 -9.11 14.58
C ARG A 332 22.00 -8.94 15.57
N SER A 333 21.76 -9.14 16.86
CA SER A 333 22.79 -9.11 17.90
C SER A 333 23.54 -10.44 18.06
N GLY A 334 23.08 -11.49 17.38
CA GLY A 334 23.56 -12.86 17.52
C GLY A 334 22.88 -13.62 18.65
N THR A 335 21.87 -13.05 19.31
CA THR A 335 21.12 -13.72 20.37
C THR A 335 20.16 -14.76 19.77
N MET A 336 20.16 -15.95 20.36
CA MET A 336 19.26 -17.03 19.96
C MET A 336 17.95 -16.96 20.74
N HIS A 337 16.87 -17.21 20.00
CA HIS A 337 15.51 -17.34 20.51
C HIS A 337 14.90 -18.64 19.98
N ILE A 338 13.92 -19.17 20.67
CA ILE A 338 13.10 -20.27 20.19
C ILE A 338 11.68 -19.76 19.91
N VAL A 339 11.14 -20.12 18.74
CA VAL A 339 9.75 -19.83 18.36
C VAL A 339 9.03 -21.14 18.11
N THR A 340 7.90 -21.34 18.80
CA THR A 340 7.11 -22.57 18.82
C THR A 340 5.74 -22.36 18.17
N GLN A 341 4.99 -23.45 17.96
CA GLN A 341 3.57 -23.38 17.58
C GLN A 341 2.74 -22.57 18.58
N TYR A 342 3.05 -22.70 19.88
CA TYR A 342 2.35 -21.96 20.92
C TYR A 342 2.54 -20.45 20.79
N ASP A 343 3.76 -20.01 20.49
CA ASP A 343 4.05 -18.59 20.26
C ASP A 343 3.25 -18.03 19.07
N LEU A 344 3.05 -18.82 18.02
CA LEU A 344 2.22 -18.42 16.87
C LEU A 344 0.74 -18.26 17.27
N ILE A 345 0.20 -19.23 18.03
CA ILE A 345 -1.21 -19.18 18.47
C ILE A 345 -1.49 -17.99 19.40
N GLN A 346 -0.52 -17.63 20.26
CA GLN A 346 -0.69 -16.56 21.22
C GLN A 346 -0.54 -15.14 20.63
N ASN A 347 0.14 -14.99 19.49
CA ASN A 347 0.57 -13.69 18.98
C ASN A 347 0.09 -13.37 17.56
N LEU A 348 -0.62 -14.28 16.90
CA LEU A 348 -1.35 -14.07 15.66
C LEU A 348 -2.81 -13.72 15.95
#